data_cfbf8cfd1b988d05b865d9540382a680
#
_entry.id   cfbf8cfd1b988d05b865d9540382a680
#
_cell.length_a   1.000
_cell.length_b   1.000
_cell.length_c   1.000
_cell.angle_alpha   90.00
_cell.angle_beta   90.00
_cell.angle_gamma   90.00
#
_symmetry.space_group_name_H-M   'P 1'
#
loop_
_entity.id
_entity.type
_entity.pdbx_description
1 polymer ?
#
loop_
_entity_poly.entity_id
_entity_poly.type
_entity_poly.pdbx_seq_one_letter_code
_entity_poly.pdbx_strand_id
1 'polypeptide(L)'
;MDKFVITSMRQSAGKTSLIIGLAKALDKKIGYLKPFGARLLYKRKRLWDYDAALLTNILDLDENPEDMCIGFHHSQLLYSLDEQATALKLHNCIDNIRDGREMIFVEAGKDIFYGTSIYLDAFSLTRTLGGKLLILVSGDDDIITDDIYFLAKYIRLDDIDFLGIIINKVTNIEDFKTVYLPKIEQLGVPVLGIIPSIPELTYFSAGYLAERMLAKVLAGESGLNREVRNVVVGSMGTDEATKSPLFQGHHQVLITSGDRSDLILTSLRNDAAAVVLTNNIVPSSFILSMADNLGIPLLLVATNTHETAKLIYKIEPLPTSSDKDKIAIIEKMVKENINLKAFTN
;
A
#
# COMPACT_ATOMS: atom_id res chain seq x y z
N MET A 1 -27.37 -6.24 0.35
CA MET A 1 -25.98 -6.03 -0.10
C MET A 1 -25.18 -5.51 1.09
N ASP A 2 -24.21 -6.29 1.52
CA ASP A 2 -23.40 -5.96 2.68
C ASP A 2 -22.32 -4.96 2.33
N LYS A 3 -22.05 -4.02 3.22
CA LYS A 3 -21.01 -2.99 3.07
C LYS A 3 -20.03 -3.12 4.21
N PHE A 4 -18.74 -3.19 3.91
CA PHE A 4 -17.67 -3.27 4.89
C PHE A 4 -16.75 -2.08 4.74
N VAL A 5 -16.70 -1.24 5.75
CA VAL A 5 -15.75 -0.12 5.82
C VAL A 5 -14.47 -0.62 6.46
N ILE A 6 -13.39 -0.59 5.69
CA ILE A 6 -12.08 -1.11 6.09
C ILE A 6 -11.14 0.06 6.36
N THR A 7 -10.70 0.17 7.59
CA THR A 7 -9.76 1.19 8.06
C THR A 7 -8.57 0.58 8.77
N SER A 8 -7.67 1.39 9.27
CA SER A 8 -6.54 0.95 10.09
C SER A 8 -6.21 1.95 11.18
N MET A 9 -5.63 1.50 12.29
CA MET A 9 -5.13 2.38 13.34
C MET A 9 -4.02 3.30 12.82
N ARG A 10 -3.15 2.78 11.97
CA ARG A 10 -2.00 3.49 11.40
C ARG A 10 -1.95 3.36 9.88
N GLN A 11 -1.27 4.32 9.25
CA GLN A 11 -1.00 4.28 7.81
C GLN A 11 -0.19 3.03 7.45
N SER A 12 -0.32 2.55 6.22
CA SER A 12 0.47 1.42 5.66
C SER A 12 0.23 0.07 6.35
N ALA A 13 -0.89 -0.09 7.05
CA ALA A 13 -1.26 -1.33 7.72
C ALA A 13 -1.62 -2.50 6.78
N GLY A 14 -1.78 -2.25 5.46
CA GLY A 14 -2.07 -3.30 4.47
C GLY A 14 -3.54 -3.41 4.08
N LYS A 15 -4.35 -2.34 4.22
CA LYS A 15 -5.78 -2.33 3.85
C LYS A 15 -6.03 -2.83 2.43
N THR A 16 -5.36 -2.25 1.45
CA THR A 16 -5.52 -2.59 0.03
C THR A 16 -5.22 -4.06 -0.24
N SER A 17 -4.11 -4.59 0.32
CA SER A 17 -3.75 -6.02 0.19
C SER A 17 -4.78 -6.93 0.88
N LEU A 18 -5.29 -6.54 2.05
CA LEU A 18 -6.36 -7.28 2.72
C LEU A 18 -7.62 -7.35 1.86
N ILE A 19 -8.03 -6.23 1.26
CA ILE A 19 -9.21 -6.18 0.37
C ILE A 19 -9.03 -7.11 -0.84
N ILE A 20 -7.85 -7.11 -1.46
CA ILE A 20 -7.51 -8.06 -2.54
C ILE A 20 -7.69 -9.51 -2.06
N GLY A 21 -7.12 -9.84 -0.90
CA GLY A 21 -7.21 -11.18 -0.34
C GLY A 21 -8.63 -11.61 0.01
N LEU A 22 -9.40 -10.73 0.67
CA LEU A 22 -10.81 -10.98 0.98
C LEU A 22 -11.64 -11.18 -0.29
N ALA A 23 -11.45 -10.31 -1.30
CA ALA A 23 -12.17 -10.39 -2.55
C ALA A 23 -11.90 -11.68 -3.32
N LYS A 24 -10.66 -12.21 -3.26
CA LYS A 24 -10.30 -13.49 -3.88
C LYS A 24 -10.70 -14.70 -3.03
N ALA A 25 -10.77 -14.55 -1.70
CA ALA A 25 -11.08 -15.65 -0.79
C ALA A 25 -12.59 -15.88 -0.61
N LEU A 26 -13.39 -14.82 -0.72
CA LEU A 26 -14.84 -14.85 -0.58
C LEU A 26 -15.45 -15.11 -1.96
N ASP A 27 -15.93 -16.20 -2.31
CA ASP A 27 -16.57 -16.50 -3.59
C ASP A 27 -17.86 -15.68 -3.79
N LYS A 28 -17.71 -14.37 -3.95
CA LYS A 28 -18.74 -13.35 -4.00
C LYS A 28 -18.46 -12.30 -5.09
N LYS A 29 -19.53 -11.73 -5.66
CA LYS A 29 -19.41 -10.57 -6.54
C LYS A 29 -19.18 -9.30 -5.71
N ILE A 30 -17.96 -8.83 -5.71
CA ILE A 30 -17.50 -7.73 -4.86
C ILE A 30 -17.40 -6.43 -5.64
N GLY A 31 -17.94 -5.34 -5.07
CA GLY A 31 -17.68 -3.98 -5.46
C GLY A 31 -16.60 -3.35 -4.57
N TYR A 32 -15.97 -2.30 -5.05
CA TYR A 32 -14.94 -1.55 -4.32
C TYR A 32 -15.18 -0.05 -4.41
N LEU A 33 -14.94 0.65 -3.31
CA LEU A 33 -15.02 2.11 -3.22
C LEU A 33 -13.88 2.65 -2.36
N LYS A 34 -13.23 3.73 -2.81
CA LYS A 34 -12.25 4.49 -2.05
C LYS A 34 -12.63 5.97 -2.06
N PRO A 35 -13.54 6.42 -1.16
CA PRO A 35 -14.14 7.75 -1.23
C PRO A 35 -13.13 8.89 -1.19
N PHE A 36 -12.07 8.75 -0.39
CA PHE A 36 -11.01 9.73 -0.29
C PHE A 36 -9.70 9.18 -0.86
N GLY A 37 -9.40 9.55 -2.08
CA GLY A 37 -8.16 9.14 -2.78
C GLY A 37 -6.92 9.75 -2.12
N ALA A 38 -5.91 8.92 -1.91
CA ALA A 38 -4.67 9.31 -1.24
C ALA A 38 -3.42 9.14 -2.10
N ARG A 39 -3.46 8.27 -3.11
CA ARG A 39 -2.33 7.94 -3.98
C ARG A 39 -2.65 8.33 -5.42
N LEU A 40 -2.23 9.52 -5.82
CA LEU A 40 -2.58 10.07 -7.11
C LEU A 40 -1.86 9.34 -8.25
N LEU A 41 -2.64 8.98 -9.27
CA LEU A 41 -2.20 8.44 -10.54
C LEU A 41 -2.76 9.31 -11.67
N TYR A 42 -1.88 9.95 -12.45
CA TYR A 42 -2.29 10.72 -13.61
C TYR A 42 -2.20 9.84 -14.86
N LYS A 43 -3.35 9.44 -15.40
CA LYS A 43 -3.44 8.57 -16.57
C LYS A 43 -4.52 9.08 -17.54
N ARG A 44 -4.25 9.07 -18.84
CA ARG A 44 -5.19 9.48 -19.89
C ARG A 44 -5.81 10.88 -19.65
N LYS A 45 -4.98 11.84 -19.18
CA LYS A 45 -5.39 13.21 -18.82
C LYS A 45 -6.41 13.30 -17.67
N ARG A 46 -6.56 12.25 -16.86
CA ARG A 46 -7.45 12.18 -15.69
C ARG A 46 -6.66 11.81 -14.44
N LEU A 47 -7.19 12.23 -13.31
CA LEU A 47 -6.62 11.94 -12.00
C LEU A 47 -7.39 10.78 -11.39
N TRP A 48 -6.68 9.70 -11.09
CA TRP A 48 -7.21 8.50 -10.45
C TRP A 48 -6.55 8.27 -9.10
N ASP A 49 -7.20 7.51 -8.23
CA ASP A 49 -6.53 6.89 -7.10
C ASP A 49 -5.83 5.59 -7.57
N TYR A 50 -4.59 5.40 -7.13
CA TYR A 50 -3.80 4.23 -7.52
C TYR A 50 -4.46 2.93 -7.04
N ASP A 51 -4.98 2.89 -5.78
CA ASP A 51 -5.59 1.70 -5.23
C ASP A 51 -6.90 1.37 -5.95
N ALA A 52 -7.69 2.38 -6.30
CA ALA A 52 -8.89 2.20 -7.11
C ALA A 52 -8.56 1.60 -8.49
N ALA A 53 -7.55 2.13 -9.17
CA ALA A 53 -7.10 1.59 -10.45
C ALA A 53 -6.53 0.17 -10.32
N LEU A 54 -5.82 -0.12 -9.24
CA LEU A 54 -5.27 -1.44 -8.94
C LEU A 54 -6.39 -2.47 -8.71
N LEU A 55 -7.33 -2.16 -7.82
CA LEU A 55 -8.45 -3.05 -7.48
C LEU A 55 -9.34 -3.31 -8.70
N THR A 56 -9.63 -2.28 -9.50
CA THR A 56 -10.38 -2.43 -10.75
C THR A 56 -9.72 -3.46 -11.67
N ASN A 57 -8.40 -3.40 -11.84
CA ASN A 57 -7.68 -4.34 -12.69
C ASN A 57 -7.56 -5.76 -12.09
N ILE A 58 -7.33 -5.89 -10.77
CA ILE A 58 -7.15 -7.20 -10.11
C ILE A 58 -8.47 -7.97 -10.00
N LEU A 59 -9.57 -7.25 -9.75
CA LEU A 59 -10.89 -7.83 -9.53
C LEU A 59 -11.74 -7.84 -10.81
N ASP A 60 -11.22 -7.31 -11.92
CA ASP A 60 -11.91 -7.20 -13.20
C ASP A 60 -13.26 -6.49 -13.05
N LEU A 61 -13.21 -5.30 -12.44
CA LEU A 61 -14.40 -4.48 -12.22
C LEU A 61 -14.72 -3.65 -13.46
N ASP A 62 -15.98 -3.54 -13.81
CA ASP A 62 -16.46 -2.76 -14.97
C ASP A 62 -16.43 -1.25 -14.72
N GLU A 63 -16.41 -0.83 -13.45
CA GLU A 63 -16.46 0.56 -13.03
C GLU A 63 -15.15 1.31 -13.33
N ASN A 64 -15.25 2.61 -13.68
CA ASN A 64 -14.07 3.43 -13.83
C ASN A 64 -13.47 3.81 -12.47
N PRO A 65 -12.13 3.76 -12.31
CA PRO A 65 -11.49 4.16 -11.05
C PRO A 65 -11.80 5.59 -10.59
N GLU A 66 -12.14 6.50 -11.50
CA GLU A 66 -12.54 7.87 -11.17
C GLU A 66 -13.88 7.96 -10.45
N ASP A 67 -14.81 7.04 -10.72
CA ASP A 67 -16.13 6.99 -10.10
C ASP A 67 -16.10 6.41 -8.67
N MET A 68 -14.94 5.84 -8.28
CA MET A 68 -14.70 5.27 -6.96
C MET A 68 -14.21 6.30 -5.93
N CYS A 69 -14.00 7.55 -6.33
CA CYS A 69 -13.46 8.59 -5.45
C CYS A 69 -14.34 9.85 -5.50
N ILE A 70 -14.59 10.44 -4.32
CA ILE A 70 -15.26 11.74 -4.19
C ILE A 70 -14.28 12.88 -4.48
N GLY A 71 -13.01 12.69 -4.09
CA GLY A 71 -11.95 13.66 -4.33
C GLY A 71 -10.61 13.25 -3.70
N PHE A 72 -9.59 14.09 -3.94
CA PHE A 72 -8.19 13.80 -3.62
C PHE A 72 -7.55 14.85 -2.72
N HIS A 73 -8.09 16.07 -2.70
CA HIS A 73 -7.50 17.20 -1.98
C HIS A 73 -8.37 17.59 -0.78
N HIS A 74 -7.84 17.38 0.41
CA HIS A 74 -8.54 17.65 1.67
C HIS A 74 -9.07 19.10 1.73
N SER A 75 -8.26 20.10 1.42
CA SER A 75 -8.66 21.50 1.46
C SER A 75 -9.79 21.84 0.48
N GLN A 76 -9.77 21.23 -0.71
CA GLN A 76 -10.83 21.41 -1.70
C GLN A 76 -12.14 20.82 -1.22
N LEU A 77 -12.12 19.61 -0.65
CA LEU A 77 -13.32 18.95 -0.11
C LEU A 77 -13.86 19.71 1.08
N LEU A 78 -13.00 20.12 2.01
CA LEU A 78 -13.39 20.93 3.19
C LEU A 78 -14.08 22.23 2.81
N TYR A 79 -13.65 22.88 1.70
CA TYR A 79 -14.27 24.11 1.22
C TYR A 79 -15.60 23.87 0.48
N SER A 80 -15.73 22.75 -0.25
CA SER A 80 -16.82 22.52 -1.19
C SER A 80 -17.94 21.61 -0.69
N LEU A 81 -17.72 20.86 0.40
CA LEU A 81 -18.65 19.87 0.90
C LEU A 81 -18.93 20.07 2.40
N ASP A 82 -20.19 20.00 2.75
CA ASP A 82 -20.67 19.78 4.11
C ASP A 82 -21.04 18.29 4.33
N GLU A 83 -21.54 17.96 5.51
CA GLU A 83 -21.90 16.59 5.85
C GLU A 83 -22.97 16.01 4.92
N GLN A 84 -24.01 16.79 4.60
CA GLN A 84 -25.11 16.34 3.75
C GLN A 84 -24.66 16.12 2.30
N ALA A 85 -23.87 17.05 1.76
CA ALA A 85 -23.33 16.95 0.41
C ALA A 85 -22.34 15.77 0.29
N THR A 86 -21.54 15.51 1.32
CA THR A 86 -20.65 14.34 1.39
C THR A 86 -21.46 13.04 1.41
N ALA A 87 -22.50 12.96 2.25
CA ALA A 87 -23.38 11.79 2.32
C ALA A 87 -24.07 11.51 0.98
N LEU A 88 -24.60 12.55 0.31
CA LEU A 88 -25.23 12.41 -1.00
C LEU A 88 -24.24 11.86 -2.05
N LYS A 89 -23.02 12.38 -2.09
CA LYS A 89 -21.99 11.88 -3.00
C LYS A 89 -21.61 10.43 -2.73
N LEU A 90 -21.51 10.05 -1.44
CA LEU A 90 -21.24 8.66 -1.04
C LEU A 90 -22.33 7.71 -1.53
N HIS A 91 -23.59 8.07 -1.34
CA HIS A 91 -24.72 7.27 -1.82
C HIS A 91 -24.70 7.13 -3.35
N ASN A 92 -24.45 8.22 -4.08
CA ASN A 92 -24.33 8.17 -5.54
C ASN A 92 -23.19 7.23 -5.99
N CYS A 93 -22.02 7.26 -5.32
CA CYS A 93 -20.92 6.32 -5.64
C CYS A 93 -21.36 4.87 -5.39
N ILE A 94 -22.06 4.58 -4.28
CA ILE A 94 -22.57 3.23 -4.00
C ILE A 94 -23.60 2.82 -5.05
N ASP A 95 -24.51 3.70 -5.43
CA ASP A 95 -25.55 3.41 -6.43
C ASP A 95 -24.95 3.07 -7.80
N ASN A 96 -23.84 3.69 -8.17
CA ASN A 96 -23.13 3.43 -9.43
C ASN A 96 -22.45 2.04 -9.47
N ILE A 97 -22.07 1.47 -8.31
CA ILE A 97 -21.30 0.22 -8.22
C ILE A 97 -22.09 -0.97 -7.66
N ARG A 98 -23.33 -0.76 -7.22
CA ARG A 98 -24.12 -1.81 -6.51
C ARG A 98 -24.69 -2.89 -7.41
N ASP A 99 -24.92 -2.59 -8.70
CA ASP A 99 -25.66 -3.47 -9.58
C ASP A 99 -24.89 -4.78 -9.83
N GLY A 100 -25.57 -5.90 -9.52
CA GLY A 100 -24.99 -7.23 -9.63
C GLY A 100 -23.93 -7.55 -8.56
N ARG A 101 -23.69 -6.68 -7.56
CA ARG A 101 -22.77 -6.94 -6.45
C ARG A 101 -23.50 -7.49 -5.23
N GLU A 102 -22.88 -8.46 -4.56
CA GLU A 102 -23.39 -9.03 -3.31
C GLU A 102 -22.84 -8.28 -2.09
N MET A 103 -21.63 -7.71 -2.23
CA MET A 103 -20.87 -7.09 -1.16
C MET A 103 -20.05 -5.91 -1.71
N ILE A 104 -19.86 -4.86 -0.91
CA ILE A 104 -18.98 -3.73 -1.25
C ILE A 104 -17.95 -3.54 -0.14
N PHE A 105 -16.67 -3.48 -0.52
CA PHE A 105 -15.59 -3.03 0.35
C PHE A 105 -15.33 -1.53 0.14
N VAL A 106 -15.41 -0.78 1.22
CA VAL A 106 -15.14 0.66 1.27
C VAL A 106 -13.81 0.87 1.98
N GLU A 107 -12.77 1.22 1.26
CA GLU A 107 -11.47 1.51 1.84
C GLU A 107 -11.43 2.95 2.34
N ALA A 108 -11.35 3.13 3.66
CA ALA A 108 -11.19 4.43 4.30
C ALA A 108 -9.78 5.02 4.04
N GLY A 109 -9.59 6.26 4.44
CA GLY A 109 -8.35 7.01 4.24
C GLY A 109 -7.11 6.37 4.85
N LYS A 110 -6.08 7.18 5.10
CA LYS A 110 -4.76 6.68 5.56
C LYS A 110 -4.83 5.90 6.86
N ASP A 111 -5.60 6.41 7.81
CA ASP A 111 -5.82 5.82 9.13
C ASP A 111 -7.26 6.09 9.61
N ILE A 112 -7.56 5.68 10.81
CA ILE A 112 -8.91 5.75 11.41
C ILE A 112 -9.46 7.18 11.52
N PHE A 113 -8.59 8.19 11.63
CA PHE A 113 -8.96 9.59 11.83
C PHE A 113 -8.95 10.41 10.53
N TYR A 114 -8.29 9.89 9.49
CA TYR A 114 -8.07 10.64 8.26
C TYR A 114 -9.37 10.93 7.53
N GLY A 115 -9.67 12.21 7.36
CA GLY A 115 -10.89 12.66 6.68
C GLY A 115 -12.00 13.11 7.64
N THR A 116 -11.79 13.15 8.98
CA THR A 116 -12.80 13.53 9.96
C THR A 116 -13.43 14.88 9.66
N SER A 117 -12.66 15.90 9.33
CA SER A 117 -13.17 17.25 9.05
C SER A 117 -13.94 17.39 7.73
N ILE A 118 -13.96 16.35 6.91
CA ILE A 118 -14.69 16.28 5.62
C ILE A 118 -15.68 15.13 5.58
N TYR A 119 -15.97 14.50 6.74
CA TYR A 119 -16.94 13.41 6.91
C TYR A 119 -16.61 12.16 6.06
N LEU A 120 -15.33 11.92 5.80
CA LEU A 120 -14.80 10.76 5.05
C LEU A 120 -13.87 9.88 5.91
N ASP A 121 -13.86 10.06 7.22
CA ASP A 121 -13.24 9.12 8.15
C ASP A 121 -14.03 7.81 8.27
N ALA A 122 -13.42 6.81 8.88
CA ALA A 122 -14.00 5.47 8.97
C ALA A 122 -15.37 5.43 9.68
N PHE A 123 -15.55 6.24 10.72
CA PHE A 123 -16.81 6.27 11.49
C PHE A 123 -17.93 6.95 10.70
N SER A 124 -17.63 8.11 10.11
CA SER A 124 -18.57 8.83 9.25
C SER A 124 -19.00 7.98 8.05
N LEU A 125 -18.05 7.29 7.40
CA LEU A 125 -18.34 6.35 6.32
C LEU A 125 -19.26 5.21 6.78
N THR A 126 -18.96 4.61 7.95
CA THR A 126 -19.73 3.48 8.47
C THR A 126 -21.17 3.89 8.77
N ARG A 127 -21.36 5.02 9.45
CA ARG A 127 -22.72 5.55 9.77
C ARG A 127 -23.50 5.90 8.50
N THR A 128 -22.89 6.68 7.62
CA THR A 128 -23.55 7.15 6.39
C THR A 128 -23.97 5.99 5.50
N LEU A 129 -23.13 4.98 5.38
CA LEU A 129 -23.39 3.84 4.50
C LEU A 129 -24.20 2.72 5.17
N GLY A 130 -24.36 2.74 6.49
CA GLY A 130 -24.97 1.63 7.25
C GLY A 130 -24.20 0.34 7.04
N GLY A 131 -22.86 0.42 7.11
CA GLY A 131 -21.96 -0.71 6.89
C GLY A 131 -21.37 -1.26 8.18
N LYS A 132 -20.58 -2.34 8.08
CA LYS A 132 -19.84 -2.95 9.19
C LYS A 132 -18.40 -2.41 9.19
N LEU A 133 -17.88 -2.00 10.34
CA LEU A 133 -16.52 -1.46 10.49
C LEU A 133 -15.52 -2.57 10.78
N LEU A 134 -14.47 -2.67 9.97
CA LEU A 134 -13.30 -3.53 10.17
C LEU A 134 -12.06 -2.65 10.36
N ILE A 135 -11.29 -2.91 11.42
CA ILE A 135 -10.07 -2.16 11.72
C ILE A 135 -8.83 -3.05 11.60
N LEU A 136 -7.86 -2.64 10.79
CA LEU A 136 -6.54 -3.26 10.75
C LEU A 136 -5.62 -2.62 11.78
N VAL A 137 -4.90 -3.47 12.50
CA VAL A 137 -3.84 -3.05 13.42
C VAL A 137 -2.53 -3.68 12.96
N SER A 138 -1.46 -2.90 12.90
CA SER A 138 -0.13 -3.37 12.47
C SER A 138 0.98 -2.51 13.05
N GLY A 139 2.13 -3.09 13.25
CA GLY A 139 3.31 -2.45 13.84
C GLY A 139 4.16 -3.48 14.55
N ASP A 140 5.05 -3.04 15.42
CA ASP A 140 5.72 -3.91 16.38
C ASP A 140 4.72 -4.35 17.46
N ASP A 141 5.00 -5.43 18.18
CA ASP A 141 4.05 -6.09 19.07
C ASP A 141 3.52 -5.17 20.19
N ASP A 142 4.36 -4.28 20.71
CA ASP A 142 3.99 -3.24 21.67
C ASP A 142 3.05 -2.19 21.05
N ILE A 143 3.34 -1.73 19.85
CA ILE A 143 2.52 -0.78 19.09
C ILE A 143 1.14 -1.39 18.80
N ILE A 144 1.09 -2.63 18.35
CA ILE A 144 -0.16 -3.36 18.10
C ILE A 144 -1.01 -3.41 19.37
N THR A 145 -0.35 -3.77 20.48
CA THR A 145 -1.01 -3.90 21.78
C THR A 145 -1.57 -2.56 22.25
N ASP A 146 -0.77 -1.50 22.23
CA ASP A 146 -1.18 -0.16 22.65
C ASP A 146 -2.32 0.40 21.78
N ASP A 147 -2.27 0.18 20.48
CA ASP A 147 -3.33 0.60 19.56
C ASP A 147 -4.68 -0.10 19.88
N ILE A 148 -4.64 -1.40 20.23
CA ILE A 148 -5.85 -2.14 20.60
C ILE A 148 -6.38 -1.71 21.99
N TYR A 149 -5.48 -1.48 22.94
CA TYR A 149 -5.86 -0.92 24.25
C TYR A 149 -6.47 0.49 24.10
N PHE A 150 -5.89 1.33 23.23
CA PHE A 150 -6.43 2.65 22.94
C PHE A 150 -7.83 2.57 22.31
N LEU A 151 -7.99 1.69 21.32
CA LEU A 151 -9.30 1.42 20.70
C LEU A 151 -10.34 1.04 21.77
N ALA A 152 -10.02 0.05 22.61
CA ALA A 152 -10.95 -0.46 23.62
C ALA A 152 -11.31 0.56 24.69
N LYS A 153 -10.39 1.45 25.07
CA LYS A 153 -10.58 2.39 26.18
C LYS A 153 -11.16 3.73 25.77
N TYR A 154 -10.83 4.22 24.60
CA TYR A 154 -11.05 5.62 24.27
C TYR A 154 -11.89 5.84 23.01
N ILE A 155 -12.07 4.82 22.17
CA ILE A 155 -12.90 4.94 20.98
C ILE A 155 -14.30 4.39 21.29
N ARG A 156 -15.31 5.25 21.14
CA ARG A 156 -16.70 4.84 21.31
C ARG A 156 -17.23 4.22 20.03
N LEU A 157 -17.74 3.00 20.13
CA LEU A 157 -18.29 2.22 19.02
C LEU A 157 -19.79 1.90 19.21
N ASP A 158 -20.45 2.55 20.18
CA ASP A 158 -21.83 2.23 20.57
C ASP A 158 -22.85 2.38 19.43
N ASP A 159 -22.58 3.27 18.48
CA ASP A 159 -23.42 3.56 17.30
C ASP A 159 -22.82 3.03 15.98
N ILE A 160 -21.82 2.15 16.08
CA ILE A 160 -21.09 1.58 14.95
C ILE A 160 -21.31 0.07 14.94
N ASP A 161 -21.72 -0.48 13.81
CA ASP A 161 -21.70 -1.94 13.60
C ASP A 161 -20.23 -2.38 13.44
N PHE A 162 -19.61 -2.66 14.60
CA PHE A 162 -18.19 -3.01 14.67
C PHE A 162 -18.00 -4.51 14.49
N LEU A 163 -17.44 -4.89 13.35
CA LEU A 163 -17.17 -6.28 13.01
C LEU A 163 -16.01 -6.86 13.84
N GLY A 164 -14.97 -6.06 14.08
CA GLY A 164 -13.78 -6.49 14.82
C GLY A 164 -12.48 -5.96 14.22
N ILE A 165 -11.38 -6.54 14.68
CA ILE A 165 -10.03 -6.20 14.21
C ILE A 165 -9.36 -7.36 13.49
N ILE A 166 -8.44 -7.02 12.58
CA ILE A 166 -7.44 -7.94 12.02
C ILE A 166 -6.06 -7.40 12.40
N ILE A 167 -5.26 -8.25 13.01
CA ILE A 167 -3.87 -7.95 13.36
C ILE A 167 -3.00 -8.39 12.20
N ASN A 168 -2.27 -7.46 11.58
CA ASN A 168 -1.52 -7.72 10.35
C ASN A 168 -0.03 -7.46 10.51
N LYS A 169 0.78 -8.21 9.75
CA LYS A 169 2.24 -8.10 9.69
C LYS A 169 2.94 -8.49 11.00
N VAL A 170 2.42 -9.44 11.74
CA VAL A 170 3.06 -9.95 12.95
C VAL A 170 4.34 -10.72 12.60
N THR A 171 5.45 -10.31 13.16
CA THR A 171 6.77 -10.88 12.83
C THR A 171 6.97 -12.28 13.42
N ASN A 172 6.59 -12.48 14.68
CA ASN A 172 6.65 -13.78 15.35
C ASN A 172 5.27 -14.15 15.91
N ILE A 173 4.52 -14.92 15.13
CA ILE A 173 3.13 -15.31 15.47
C ILE A 173 3.05 -16.11 16.76
N GLU A 174 3.97 -17.04 16.99
CA GLU A 174 3.93 -17.92 18.16
C GLU A 174 4.17 -17.13 19.46
N ASP A 175 5.14 -16.23 19.43
CA ASP A 175 5.41 -15.33 20.55
C ASP A 175 4.24 -14.38 20.79
N PHE A 176 3.72 -13.77 19.75
CA PHE A 176 2.57 -12.87 19.82
C PHE A 176 1.34 -13.56 20.42
N LYS A 177 1.01 -14.77 19.96
CA LYS A 177 -0.12 -15.56 20.47
C LYS A 177 0.07 -15.97 21.95
N THR A 178 1.30 -16.17 22.38
CA THR A 178 1.58 -16.61 23.75
C THR A 178 1.60 -15.43 24.73
N VAL A 179 2.19 -14.31 24.36
CA VAL A 179 2.45 -13.18 25.26
C VAL A 179 1.35 -12.11 25.20
N TYR A 180 0.95 -11.70 24.00
CA TYR A 180 0.10 -10.51 23.79
C TYR A 180 -1.38 -10.84 23.58
N LEU A 181 -1.68 -11.87 22.78
CA LEU A 181 -3.05 -12.20 22.41
C LEU A 181 -3.97 -12.47 23.64
N PRO A 182 -3.57 -13.21 24.70
CA PRO A 182 -4.45 -13.44 25.86
C PRO A 182 -4.86 -12.14 26.58
N LYS A 183 -4.01 -11.12 26.55
CA LYS A 183 -4.30 -9.81 27.14
C LYS A 183 -5.23 -8.99 26.25
N ILE A 184 -5.08 -9.11 24.94
CA ILE A 184 -5.96 -8.46 23.96
C ILE A 184 -7.36 -9.05 24.03
N GLU A 185 -7.50 -10.37 24.14
CA GLU A 185 -8.80 -11.05 24.26
C GLU A 185 -9.58 -10.62 25.51
N GLN A 186 -8.87 -10.32 26.61
CA GLN A 186 -9.51 -9.81 27.84
C GLN A 186 -10.18 -8.44 27.67
N LEU A 187 -9.83 -7.68 26.62
CA LEU A 187 -10.47 -6.40 26.34
C LEU A 187 -11.85 -6.54 25.68
N GLY A 188 -12.24 -7.75 25.26
CA GLY A 188 -13.52 -8.00 24.60
C GLY A 188 -13.61 -7.48 23.16
N VAL A 189 -12.48 -7.08 22.56
CA VAL A 189 -12.41 -6.65 21.15
C VAL A 189 -12.39 -7.91 20.27
N PRO A 190 -13.33 -8.07 19.32
CA PRO A 190 -13.35 -9.23 18.44
C PRO A 190 -12.12 -9.27 17.53
N VAL A 191 -11.27 -10.29 17.67
CA VAL A 191 -10.11 -10.53 16.79
C VAL A 191 -10.52 -11.53 15.71
N LEU A 192 -10.62 -11.07 14.46
CA LEU A 192 -11.04 -11.88 13.31
C LEU A 192 -9.89 -12.66 12.68
N GLY A 193 -8.67 -12.29 12.97
CA GLY A 193 -7.50 -13.00 12.45
C GLY A 193 -6.18 -12.31 12.77
N ILE A 194 -5.09 -13.08 12.63
CA ILE A 194 -3.71 -12.64 12.84
C ILE A 194 -2.89 -13.09 11.63
N ILE A 195 -2.42 -12.14 10.83
CA ILE A 195 -1.66 -12.40 9.60
C ILE A 195 -0.16 -12.20 9.86
N PRO A 196 0.70 -13.17 9.50
CA PRO A 196 2.14 -13.00 9.62
C PRO A 196 2.70 -11.93 8.68
N SER A 197 3.85 -11.40 9.05
CA SER A 197 4.69 -10.62 8.14
C SER A 197 5.32 -11.55 7.11
N ILE A 198 5.16 -11.23 5.83
CA ILE A 198 5.63 -12.04 4.70
C ILE A 198 6.63 -11.22 3.91
N PRO A 199 7.93 -11.59 3.93
CA PRO A 199 8.97 -10.84 3.26
C PRO A 199 8.69 -10.65 1.75
N GLU A 200 8.14 -11.64 1.07
CA GLU A 200 7.82 -11.62 -0.35
C GLU A 200 6.81 -10.53 -0.73
N LEU A 201 5.98 -10.12 0.21
CA LEU A 201 5.02 -9.02 0.03
C LEU A 201 5.64 -7.64 0.28
N THR A 202 6.88 -7.58 0.80
CA THR A 202 7.58 -6.31 1.05
C THR A 202 8.43 -5.85 -0.11
N TYR A 203 8.62 -6.69 -1.13
CA TYR A 203 9.46 -6.40 -2.29
C TYR A 203 8.65 -5.80 -3.44
N PHE A 204 9.29 -5.00 -4.28
CA PHE A 204 8.67 -4.42 -5.46
C PHE A 204 9.64 -4.46 -6.65
N SER A 205 9.14 -4.30 -7.87
CA SER A 205 9.98 -4.30 -9.06
C SER A 205 10.64 -2.94 -9.31
N ALA A 206 11.75 -2.92 -10.05
CA ALA A 206 12.38 -1.68 -10.51
C ALA A 206 11.43 -0.83 -11.36
N GLY A 207 10.53 -1.47 -12.13
CA GLY A 207 9.49 -0.80 -12.89
C GLY A 207 8.45 -0.13 -12.00
N TYR A 208 8.00 -0.80 -10.94
CA TYR A 208 7.13 -0.20 -9.93
C TYR A 208 7.79 1.02 -9.28
N LEU A 209 9.08 0.91 -8.93
CA LEU A 209 9.85 2.03 -8.40
C LEU A 209 9.89 3.20 -9.39
N ALA A 210 10.17 2.94 -10.67
CA ALA A 210 10.22 3.96 -11.71
C ALA A 210 8.87 4.70 -11.84
N GLU A 211 7.77 3.97 -11.85
CA GLU A 211 6.41 4.54 -11.91
C GLU A 211 6.09 5.40 -10.67
N ARG A 212 6.39 4.87 -9.48
CA ARG A 212 6.11 5.58 -8.21
C ARG A 212 6.94 6.85 -8.02
N MET A 213 8.17 6.87 -8.56
CA MET A 213 9.06 8.02 -8.53
C MET A 213 8.88 8.98 -9.71
N LEU A 214 8.01 8.65 -10.69
CA LEU A 214 7.91 9.34 -11.98
C LEU A 214 9.28 9.48 -12.63
N ALA A 215 10.11 8.45 -12.50
CA ALA A 215 11.49 8.45 -12.97
C ALA A 215 11.52 8.22 -14.49
N LYS A 216 12.46 8.91 -15.17
CA LYS A 216 12.76 8.61 -16.56
C LYS A 216 13.74 7.43 -16.63
N VAL A 217 13.37 6.37 -17.31
CA VAL A 217 14.27 5.26 -17.61
C VAL A 217 15.26 5.71 -18.68
N LEU A 218 16.56 5.73 -18.36
CA LEU A 218 17.61 6.15 -19.28
C LEU A 218 18.24 4.97 -20.03
N ALA A 219 18.29 3.80 -19.38
CA ALA A 219 18.91 2.58 -19.88
C ALA A 219 18.37 1.38 -19.10
N GLY A 220 18.59 0.16 -19.59
CA GLY A 220 18.30 -1.09 -18.91
C GLY A 220 16.80 -1.41 -18.80
N GLU A 221 15.96 -0.99 -19.77
CA GLU A 221 14.51 -1.25 -19.76
C GLU A 221 14.14 -2.73 -19.63
N SER A 222 14.97 -3.64 -20.17
CA SER A 222 14.75 -5.09 -20.07
C SER A 222 14.78 -5.61 -18.63
N GLY A 223 15.36 -4.86 -17.69
CA GLY A 223 15.47 -5.21 -16.28
C GLY A 223 14.41 -4.59 -15.37
N LEU A 224 13.36 -3.97 -15.90
CA LEU A 224 12.30 -3.35 -15.07
C LEU A 224 11.55 -4.36 -14.19
N ASN A 225 11.63 -5.66 -14.49
CA ASN A 225 11.08 -6.72 -13.66
C ASN A 225 11.98 -7.16 -12.50
N ARG A 226 13.22 -6.62 -12.41
CA ARG A 226 14.15 -6.95 -11.32
C ARG A 226 13.54 -6.58 -9.99
N GLU A 227 13.64 -7.49 -9.03
CA GLU A 227 13.09 -7.32 -7.69
C GLU A 227 14.00 -6.46 -6.82
N VAL A 228 13.41 -5.48 -6.14
CA VAL A 228 14.06 -4.59 -5.17
C VAL A 228 13.71 -5.02 -3.76
N ARG A 229 14.73 -5.37 -2.97
CA ARG A 229 14.59 -5.74 -1.54
C ARG A 229 15.27 -4.75 -0.60
N ASN A 230 16.35 -4.14 -1.06
CA ASN A 230 17.17 -3.24 -0.25
C ASN A 230 17.43 -1.92 -0.97
N VAL A 231 17.53 -0.86 -0.20
CA VAL A 231 17.84 0.48 -0.68
C VAL A 231 19.15 0.95 -0.05
N VAL A 232 20.10 1.34 -0.90
CA VAL A 232 21.42 1.81 -0.49
C VAL A 232 21.61 3.26 -0.96
N VAL A 233 21.94 4.14 -0.03
CA VAL A 233 22.24 5.54 -0.36
C VAL A 233 23.75 5.68 -0.55
N GLY A 234 24.16 6.09 -1.75
CA GLY A 234 25.56 6.24 -2.12
C GLY A 234 26.20 7.51 -1.55
N SER A 235 26.34 7.56 -0.23
CA SER A 235 27.05 8.65 0.48
C SER A 235 28.50 8.29 0.86
N MET A 236 28.87 7.02 0.73
CA MET A 236 30.19 6.49 1.11
C MET A 236 31.17 6.45 -0.07
N GLY A 237 32.47 6.27 0.24
CA GLY A 237 33.48 6.02 -0.77
C GLY A 237 33.37 4.62 -1.39
N THR A 238 33.91 4.43 -2.60
CA THR A 238 33.87 3.14 -3.33
C THR A 238 34.49 1.99 -2.54
N ASP A 239 35.57 2.25 -1.82
CA ASP A 239 36.26 1.22 -1.01
C ASP A 239 35.43 0.72 0.15
N GLU A 240 34.62 1.58 0.74
CA GLU A 240 33.65 1.21 1.78
C GLU A 240 32.43 0.53 1.19
N ALA A 241 31.95 1.03 0.05
CA ALA A 241 30.82 0.45 -0.66
C ALA A 241 31.08 -1.01 -1.06
N THR A 242 32.26 -1.31 -1.60
CA THR A 242 32.64 -2.68 -2.01
C THR A 242 32.75 -3.65 -0.84
N LYS A 243 33.03 -3.17 0.37
CA LYS A 243 33.13 -3.99 1.59
C LYS A 243 31.81 -4.15 2.32
N SER A 244 30.83 -3.32 2.02
CA SER A 244 29.51 -3.35 2.66
C SER A 244 28.71 -4.55 2.18
N PRO A 245 28.19 -5.42 3.07
CA PRO A 245 27.28 -6.50 2.69
C PRO A 245 26.04 -6.00 1.94
N LEU A 246 25.61 -4.76 2.22
CA LEU A 246 24.48 -4.12 1.56
C LEU A 246 24.74 -3.84 0.08
N PHE A 247 26.00 -3.70 -0.34
CA PHE A 247 26.38 -3.47 -1.73
C PHE A 247 26.62 -4.77 -2.52
N GLN A 248 26.63 -5.92 -1.86
CA GLN A 248 26.93 -7.23 -2.47
C GLN A 248 25.68 -8.03 -2.87
N GLY A 249 24.50 -7.44 -2.85
CA GLY A 249 23.25 -8.14 -3.12
C GLY A 249 22.66 -7.85 -4.50
N HIS A 250 22.13 -8.90 -5.16
CA HIS A 250 21.46 -8.82 -6.47
C HIS A 250 20.14 -8.04 -6.46
N HIS A 251 19.58 -7.75 -5.28
CA HIS A 251 18.25 -7.14 -5.11
C HIS A 251 18.30 -5.72 -4.52
N GLN A 252 19.44 -5.03 -4.69
CA GLN A 252 19.61 -3.69 -4.15
C GLN A 252 19.31 -2.61 -5.18
N VAL A 253 18.79 -1.48 -4.72
CA VAL A 253 18.74 -0.22 -5.45
C VAL A 253 19.78 0.73 -4.87
N LEU A 254 20.66 1.25 -5.71
CA LEU A 254 21.55 2.35 -5.35
C LEU A 254 20.87 3.69 -5.64
N ILE A 255 20.88 4.60 -4.68
CA ILE A 255 20.50 6.01 -4.87
C ILE A 255 21.77 6.86 -4.85
N THR A 256 22.09 7.50 -5.96
CA THR A 256 23.30 8.33 -6.06
C THR A 256 23.13 9.44 -7.09
N SER A 257 24.05 10.40 -7.12
CA SER A 257 24.11 11.39 -8.18
C SER A 257 24.71 10.81 -9.46
N GLY A 258 24.25 11.26 -10.65
CA GLY A 258 24.69 10.72 -11.94
C GLY A 258 26.16 10.99 -12.28
N ASP A 259 26.86 11.88 -11.58
CA ASP A 259 28.29 12.14 -11.68
C ASP A 259 29.16 11.17 -10.86
N ARG A 260 28.56 10.34 -9.99
CA ARG A 260 29.26 9.32 -9.21
C ARG A 260 29.49 8.04 -10.02
N SER A 261 30.25 8.18 -11.11
CA SER A 261 30.58 7.07 -12.02
C SER A 261 31.18 5.86 -11.32
N ASP A 262 31.99 6.11 -10.29
CA ASP A 262 32.61 5.12 -9.43
C ASP A 262 31.61 4.18 -8.76
N LEU A 263 30.60 4.75 -8.08
CA LEU A 263 29.55 4.00 -7.39
C LEU A 263 28.59 3.32 -8.37
N ILE A 264 28.23 4.02 -9.45
CA ILE A 264 27.36 3.47 -10.49
C ILE A 264 27.99 2.21 -11.11
N LEU A 265 29.26 2.30 -11.54
CA LEU A 265 29.97 1.15 -12.12
C LEU A 265 30.10 -0.01 -11.13
N THR A 266 30.39 0.27 -9.87
CA THR A 266 30.43 -0.74 -8.82
C THR A 266 29.09 -1.44 -8.67
N SER A 267 28.00 -0.69 -8.65
CA SER A 267 26.64 -1.23 -8.53
C SER A 267 26.25 -2.09 -9.74
N LEU A 268 26.58 -1.64 -10.96
CA LEU A 268 26.36 -2.41 -12.19
C LEU A 268 27.13 -3.73 -12.20
N ARG A 269 28.39 -3.73 -11.74
CA ARG A 269 29.22 -4.96 -11.64
C ARG A 269 28.71 -5.94 -10.59
N ASN A 270 28.06 -5.45 -9.54
CA ASN A 270 27.46 -6.25 -8.48
C ASN A 270 26.00 -6.65 -8.77
N ASP A 271 25.57 -6.50 -10.02
CA ASP A 271 24.25 -6.92 -10.50
C ASP A 271 23.09 -6.31 -9.70
N ALA A 272 23.14 -5.00 -9.44
CA ALA A 272 22.09 -4.28 -8.74
C ALA A 272 20.70 -4.45 -9.41
N ALA A 273 19.64 -4.34 -8.65
CA ALA A 273 18.28 -4.36 -9.20
C ALA A 273 17.98 -3.11 -10.04
N ALA A 274 18.45 -1.95 -9.59
CA ALA A 274 18.39 -0.69 -10.32
C ALA A 274 19.36 0.34 -9.73
N VAL A 275 19.58 1.44 -10.44
CA VAL A 275 20.27 2.64 -9.93
C VAL A 275 19.37 3.85 -10.12
N VAL A 276 19.09 4.59 -9.05
CA VAL A 276 18.34 5.85 -9.09
C VAL A 276 19.32 7.02 -9.11
N LEU A 277 19.28 7.77 -10.20
CA LEU A 277 20.15 8.93 -10.48
C LEU A 277 19.42 10.21 -10.08
N THR A 278 19.98 10.94 -9.12
CA THR A 278 19.37 12.13 -8.52
C THR A 278 19.81 13.44 -9.18
N ASN A 279 19.14 14.54 -8.85
CA ASN A 279 19.44 15.89 -9.33
C ASN A 279 19.36 16.07 -10.85
N ASN A 280 18.65 15.20 -11.54
CA ASN A 280 18.56 15.22 -13.00
C ASN A 280 19.92 15.16 -13.72
N ILE A 281 20.93 14.53 -13.11
CA ILE A 281 22.29 14.41 -13.65
C ILE A 281 22.39 13.08 -14.42
N VAL A 282 22.63 13.18 -15.73
CA VAL A 282 22.78 12.03 -16.63
C VAL A 282 24.23 11.55 -16.61
N PRO A 283 24.50 10.24 -16.43
CA PRO A 283 25.86 9.71 -16.46
C PRO A 283 26.43 9.66 -17.90
N SER A 284 27.70 9.26 -18.03
CA SER A 284 28.33 9.13 -19.33
C SER A 284 27.66 8.07 -20.22
N SER A 285 27.80 8.20 -21.55
CA SER A 285 27.27 7.25 -22.53
C SER A 285 27.83 5.82 -22.34
N PHE A 286 29.05 5.69 -21.83
CA PHE A 286 29.63 4.40 -21.47
C PHE A 286 28.84 3.68 -20.39
N ILE A 287 28.43 4.40 -19.35
CA ILE A 287 27.60 3.86 -18.25
C ILE A 287 26.21 3.46 -18.77
N LEU A 288 25.60 4.30 -19.61
CA LEU A 288 24.31 3.99 -20.23
C LEU A 288 24.37 2.69 -21.04
N SER A 289 25.39 2.56 -21.92
CA SER A 289 25.58 1.36 -22.72
C SER A 289 25.86 0.12 -21.88
N MET A 290 26.63 0.25 -20.80
CA MET A 290 26.91 -0.85 -19.87
C MET A 290 25.64 -1.31 -19.17
N ALA A 291 24.82 -0.38 -18.70
CA ALA A 291 23.54 -0.67 -18.04
C ALA A 291 22.56 -1.37 -18.99
N ASP A 292 22.46 -0.93 -20.24
CA ASP A 292 21.64 -1.59 -21.27
C ASP A 292 22.10 -3.03 -21.53
N ASN A 293 23.41 -3.25 -21.67
CA ASN A 293 23.96 -4.58 -21.89
C ASN A 293 23.71 -5.55 -20.72
N LEU A 294 23.72 -5.03 -19.50
CA LEU A 294 23.45 -5.81 -18.28
C LEU A 294 21.96 -5.93 -17.94
N GLY A 295 21.10 -5.17 -18.62
CA GLY A 295 19.69 -5.08 -18.28
C GLY A 295 19.48 -4.57 -16.87
N ILE A 296 20.22 -3.53 -16.45
CA ILE A 296 20.08 -2.90 -15.13
C ILE A 296 19.49 -1.50 -15.31
N PRO A 297 18.24 -1.24 -14.81
CA PRO A 297 17.60 0.04 -14.99
C PRO A 297 18.34 1.21 -14.36
N LEU A 298 18.59 2.26 -15.14
CA LEU A 298 19.03 3.56 -14.66
C LEU A 298 17.85 4.53 -14.67
N LEU A 299 17.41 4.91 -13.49
CA LEU A 299 16.20 5.68 -13.23
C LEU A 299 16.58 7.13 -12.86
N LEU A 300 16.26 8.09 -13.72
CA LEU A 300 16.57 9.50 -13.49
C LEU A 300 15.43 10.21 -12.79
N VAL A 301 15.73 10.90 -11.70
CA VAL A 301 14.79 11.74 -10.94
C VAL A 301 15.32 13.16 -10.74
N ALA A 302 14.41 14.13 -10.63
CA ALA A 302 14.77 15.54 -10.42
C ALA A 302 15.16 15.87 -8.97
N THR A 303 14.66 15.08 -8.01
CA THR A 303 14.89 15.28 -6.56
C THR A 303 16.34 14.99 -6.17
N ASN A 304 16.81 15.62 -5.08
CA ASN A 304 18.11 15.31 -4.50
C ASN A 304 18.14 13.93 -3.81
N THR A 305 19.31 13.47 -3.44
CA THR A 305 19.52 12.13 -2.86
C THR A 305 18.73 11.90 -1.57
N HIS A 306 18.67 12.90 -0.69
CA HIS A 306 17.94 12.81 0.58
C HIS A 306 16.42 12.71 0.36
N GLU A 307 15.87 13.59 -0.46
CA GLU A 307 14.46 13.58 -0.81
C GLU A 307 14.07 12.29 -1.54
N THR A 308 14.91 11.84 -2.47
CA THR A 308 14.72 10.57 -3.19
C THR A 308 14.66 9.39 -2.23
N ALA A 309 15.62 9.27 -1.31
CA ALA A 309 15.62 8.22 -0.30
C ALA A 309 14.35 8.27 0.57
N LYS A 310 13.97 9.45 1.06
CA LYS A 310 12.75 9.65 1.84
C LYS A 310 11.48 9.27 1.09
N LEU A 311 11.41 9.52 -0.21
CA LEU A 311 10.29 9.11 -1.05
C LEU A 311 10.25 7.59 -1.22
N ILE A 312 11.40 6.95 -1.50
CA ILE A 312 11.49 5.50 -1.69
C ILE A 312 11.12 4.74 -0.40
N TYR A 313 11.57 5.18 0.76
CA TYR A 313 11.20 4.58 2.05
C TYR A 313 9.70 4.69 2.37
N LYS A 314 8.97 5.58 1.71
CA LYS A 314 7.52 5.72 1.86
C LYS A 314 6.72 4.91 0.83
N ILE A 315 7.39 4.27 -0.11
CA ILE A 315 6.72 3.43 -1.09
C ILE A 315 6.16 2.20 -0.38
N GLU A 316 4.85 2.03 -0.47
CA GLU A 316 4.20 0.80 -0.03
C GLU A 316 4.27 -0.22 -1.15
N PRO A 317 4.85 -1.40 -0.91
CA PRO A 317 4.92 -2.46 -1.90
C PRO A 317 3.53 -3.08 -2.09
N LEU A 318 2.84 -2.67 -3.15
CA LEU A 318 1.57 -3.27 -3.55
C LEU A 318 1.80 -4.23 -4.71
N PRO A 319 1.01 -5.30 -4.82
CA PRO A 319 1.05 -6.13 -6.01
C PRO A 319 0.55 -5.32 -7.20
N THR A 320 1.05 -5.60 -8.39
CA THR A 320 0.46 -5.14 -9.64
C THR A 320 -0.50 -6.20 -10.18
N SER A 321 -1.31 -5.89 -11.17
CA SER A 321 -2.21 -6.89 -11.80
C SER A 321 -1.45 -8.05 -12.47
N SER A 322 -0.17 -7.86 -12.79
CA SER A 322 0.72 -8.89 -13.34
C SER A 322 1.36 -9.80 -12.28
N ASP A 323 1.38 -9.39 -11.01
CA ASP A 323 2.03 -10.12 -9.90
C ASP A 323 1.16 -11.26 -9.37
N LYS A 324 0.84 -12.24 -10.23
CA LYS A 324 -0.04 -13.38 -9.89
C LYS A 324 0.40 -14.12 -8.64
N ASP A 325 1.71 -14.30 -8.47
CA ASP A 325 2.27 -15.02 -7.31
C ASP A 325 2.00 -14.25 -6.00
N LYS A 326 2.19 -12.95 -5.99
CA LYS A 326 1.88 -12.12 -4.80
C LYS A 326 0.39 -12.12 -4.48
N ILE A 327 -0.46 -12.02 -5.52
CA ILE A 327 -1.91 -12.08 -5.33
C ILE A 327 -2.32 -13.45 -4.74
N ALA A 328 -1.72 -14.55 -5.21
CA ALA A 328 -1.97 -15.88 -4.67
C ALA A 328 -1.48 -16.03 -3.21
N ILE A 329 -0.33 -15.45 -2.86
CA ILE A 329 0.16 -15.41 -1.47
C ILE A 329 -0.83 -14.63 -0.59
N ILE A 330 -1.29 -13.45 -1.02
CA ILE A 330 -2.26 -12.64 -0.26
C ILE A 330 -3.58 -13.41 -0.06
N GLU A 331 -4.11 -14.03 -1.09
CA GLU A 331 -5.33 -14.84 -1.02
C GLU A 331 -5.16 -16.00 -0.03
N LYS A 332 -4.05 -16.75 -0.12
CA LYS A 332 -3.74 -17.83 0.79
C LYS A 332 -3.67 -17.36 2.24
N MET A 333 -2.98 -16.26 2.50
CA MET A 333 -2.85 -15.71 3.85
C MET A 333 -4.19 -15.33 4.45
N VAL A 334 -5.08 -14.74 3.66
CA VAL A 334 -6.43 -14.42 4.12
C VAL A 334 -7.24 -15.68 4.41
N LYS A 335 -7.20 -16.68 3.52
CA LYS A 335 -7.92 -17.95 3.73
C LYS A 335 -7.46 -18.70 4.97
N GLU A 336 -6.17 -18.71 5.26
CA GLU A 336 -5.60 -19.49 6.36
C GLU A 336 -5.68 -18.78 7.72
N ASN A 337 -5.73 -17.44 7.74
CA ASN A 337 -5.54 -16.67 8.97
C ASN A 337 -6.75 -15.81 9.38
N ILE A 338 -7.80 -15.73 8.57
CA ILE A 338 -8.97 -14.89 8.86
C ILE A 338 -10.25 -15.71 8.96
N ASN A 339 -11.09 -15.37 9.92
CA ASN A 339 -12.44 -15.92 10.04
C ASN A 339 -13.36 -15.33 8.95
N LEU A 340 -13.37 -15.96 7.77
CA LEU A 340 -14.17 -15.54 6.62
C LEU A 340 -15.68 -15.60 6.87
N LYS A 341 -16.15 -16.43 7.81
CA LYS A 341 -17.58 -16.52 8.14
C LYS A 341 -18.14 -15.20 8.69
N ALA A 342 -17.31 -14.37 9.31
CA ALA A 342 -17.72 -13.06 9.80
C ALA A 342 -18.19 -12.10 8.68
N PHE A 343 -17.81 -12.38 7.43
CA PHE A 343 -18.18 -11.57 6.26
C PHE A 343 -19.41 -12.12 5.50
N THR A 344 -19.89 -13.28 5.86
CA THR A 344 -20.98 -13.97 5.12
C THR A 344 -22.23 -14.22 5.96
N ASN A 345 -22.21 -13.80 7.24
CA ASN A 345 -23.34 -13.94 8.18
C ASN A 345 -24.14 -12.65 8.30
#